data_e369c2dc35317bcfbc2fabf0827b68d7
#
_entry.id   e369c2dc35317bcfbc2fabf0827b68d7
#
_cell.length_a   1.000
_cell.length_b   1.000
_cell.length_c   1.000
_cell.angle_alpha   90.00
_cell.angle_beta   90.00
_cell.angle_gamma   90.00
#
_symmetry.space_group_name_H-M   'P 1'
#
loop_
_entity.id
_entity.type
_entity.pdbx_description
1 polymer ?
#
loop_
_entity_poly.entity_id
_entity_poly.type
_entity_poly.pdbx_seq_one_letter_code
_entity_poly.pdbx_strand_id
1 'polypeptide(L)'
;MAKESNGQDRNFDDLAKRFKKNIYGGLKGDIRLAVLERDCAAHLPITPFSVSTECWTILDAGGGQGQFSLRLAQAGHKVVICDISAEMLALAREQVEQLGLADRVQLIHCAIQDLPQHLSDSQQQFDFVICHAVMEWMQEPQSLLPCLLEYIKPQGYLSLTFYNIHSLIYKNLLRTNFKKIISKDYGGSRGSLTPINPLEPQQVLQWTADLQLQLLGHSGIRVFHDYIFNEEHREREPRTLLELELEFSQQEPYRSLGRYVHLLLRAPAKAV
;
A
#
# COMPACT_ATOMS: atom_id res chain seq x y z
N MET A 1 26.23 20.75 3.02
CA MET A 1 25.15 21.36 2.22
C MET A 1 23.86 20.63 2.56
N ALA A 2 22.96 21.27 3.30
CA ALA A 2 21.65 20.71 3.62
C ALA A 2 20.86 20.60 2.30
N LYS A 3 20.26 19.42 2.06
CA LYS A 3 19.31 19.24 0.95
C LYS A 3 18.06 20.06 1.27
N GLU A 4 17.79 21.10 0.47
CA GLU A 4 16.48 21.73 0.47
C GLU A 4 15.44 20.67 0.12
N SER A 5 14.64 20.27 1.11
CA SER A 5 13.40 19.53 0.89
C SER A 5 12.41 20.52 0.27
N ASN A 6 12.09 20.39 -1.01
CA ASN A 6 10.90 21.02 -1.54
C ASN A 6 9.71 20.49 -0.74
N GLY A 7 9.04 21.36 0.02
CA GLY A 7 7.96 21.02 0.95
C GLY A 7 6.66 20.55 0.28
N GLN A 8 6.74 19.56 -0.61
CA GLN A 8 5.61 18.97 -1.31
C GLN A 8 5.72 17.43 -1.27
N ASP A 9 4.58 16.78 -1.17
CA ASP A 9 4.45 15.32 -1.32
C ASP A 9 4.98 14.86 -2.69
N ARG A 10 5.53 13.64 -2.74
CA ARG A 10 6.17 13.14 -3.95
C ARG A 10 5.16 12.69 -5.01
N ASN A 11 5.13 13.37 -6.16
CA ASN A 11 4.45 12.91 -7.37
C ASN A 11 5.35 11.92 -8.16
N PHE A 12 4.73 10.93 -8.83
CA PHE A 12 5.38 9.83 -9.53
C PHE A 12 5.34 9.89 -11.05
N ASP A 13 4.94 11.00 -11.67
CA ASP A 13 4.85 11.13 -13.11
C ASP A 13 6.17 10.78 -13.83
N ASP A 14 7.31 11.18 -13.24
CA ASP A 14 8.65 10.87 -13.74
C ASP A 14 9.07 9.40 -13.60
N LEU A 15 8.41 8.63 -12.75
CA LEU A 15 8.78 7.26 -12.39
C LEU A 15 7.72 6.21 -12.74
N ALA A 16 6.56 6.58 -13.29
CA ALA A 16 5.43 5.70 -13.53
C ALA A 16 5.81 4.41 -14.30
N LYS A 17 6.58 4.53 -15.40
CA LYS A 17 7.06 3.38 -16.19
C LYS A 17 8.00 2.47 -15.41
N ARG A 18 8.86 3.03 -14.54
CA ARG A 18 9.77 2.26 -13.69
C ARG A 18 9.03 1.57 -12.56
N PHE A 19 7.98 2.21 -12.03
CA PHE A 19 7.10 1.64 -11.02
C PHE A 19 6.38 0.39 -11.54
N LYS A 20 5.76 0.48 -12.74
CA LYS A 20 5.10 -0.64 -13.41
C LYS A 20 6.02 -1.86 -13.52
N LYS A 21 7.28 -1.65 -13.97
CA LYS A 21 8.24 -2.74 -14.17
C LYS A 21 8.80 -3.32 -12.86
N ASN A 22 9.13 -2.47 -11.87
CA ASN A 22 9.98 -2.88 -10.74
C ASN A 22 9.21 -3.22 -9.46
N ILE A 23 7.98 -2.72 -9.30
CA ILE A 23 7.21 -2.89 -8.06
C ILE A 23 6.03 -3.83 -8.26
N TYR A 24 5.36 -3.75 -9.41
CA TYR A 24 4.16 -4.52 -9.70
C TYR A 24 4.40 -5.72 -10.63
N GLY A 25 5.58 -5.82 -11.27
CA GLY A 25 5.90 -6.94 -12.17
C GLY A 25 6.60 -8.09 -11.46
N GLY A 26 6.33 -9.32 -11.91
CA GLY A 26 6.99 -10.54 -11.47
C GLY A 26 6.74 -10.90 -10.00
N LEU A 27 7.57 -11.78 -9.46
CA LEU A 27 7.41 -12.38 -8.14
C LEU A 27 7.23 -11.38 -6.99
N LYS A 28 7.80 -10.18 -7.07
CA LYS A 28 7.60 -9.12 -6.05
C LYS A 28 6.17 -8.62 -5.97
N GLY A 29 5.53 -8.47 -7.11
CA GLY A 29 4.12 -8.12 -7.21
C GLY A 29 3.23 -9.26 -6.73
N ASP A 30 3.56 -10.50 -7.14
CA ASP A 30 2.80 -11.70 -6.76
C ASP A 30 2.82 -11.91 -5.24
N ILE A 31 3.98 -11.79 -4.58
CA ILE A 31 4.09 -11.87 -3.11
C ILE A 31 3.23 -10.79 -2.44
N ARG A 32 3.31 -9.54 -2.92
CA ARG A 32 2.51 -8.45 -2.36
C ARG A 32 1.02 -8.74 -2.45
N LEU A 33 0.54 -9.08 -3.63
CA LEU A 33 -0.88 -9.37 -3.85
C LEU A 33 -1.35 -10.56 -3.04
N ALA A 34 -0.58 -11.65 -3.00
CA ALA A 34 -0.93 -12.85 -2.26
C ALA A 34 -1.06 -12.61 -0.74
N VAL A 35 -0.15 -11.81 -0.14
CA VAL A 35 -0.25 -11.44 1.28
C VAL A 35 -1.49 -10.59 1.53
N LEU A 36 -1.73 -9.55 0.71
CA LEU A 36 -2.89 -8.67 0.84
C LEU A 36 -4.21 -9.43 0.69
N GLU A 37 -4.31 -10.31 -0.31
CA GLU A 37 -5.51 -11.12 -0.57
C GLU A 37 -5.79 -12.09 0.57
N ARG A 38 -4.75 -12.79 1.06
CA ARG A 38 -4.88 -13.69 2.21
C ARG A 38 -5.39 -12.95 3.44
N ASP A 39 -4.79 -11.79 3.76
CA ASP A 39 -5.16 -11.03 4.95
C ASP A 39 -6.60 -10.51 4.84
N CYS A 40 -6.99 -9.99 3.68
CA CYS A 40 -8.37 -9.55 3.42
C CYS A 40 -9.35 -10.73 3.50
N ALA A 41 -9.04 -11.86 2.88
CA ALA A 41 -9.91 -13.03 2.90
C ALA A 41 -10.08 -13.63 4.30
N ALA A 42 -9.07 -13.52 5.16
CA ALA A 42 -9.11 -14.03 6.53
C ALA A 42 -9.96 -13.18 7.49
N HIS A 43 -10.08 -11.88 7.24
CA HIS A 43 -10.62 -10.95 8.23
C HIS A 43 -11.82 -10.12 7.76
N LEU A 44 -12.03 -9.97 6.45
CA LEU A 44 -13.21 -9.27 5.94
C LEU A 44 -14.44 -10.20 5.98
N PRO A 45 -15.63 -9.68 6.27
CA PRO A 45 -16.85 -10.50 6.41
C PRO A 45 -17.39 -11.00 5.06
N ILE A 46 -16.80 -10.58 3.95
CA ILE A 46 -17.15 -10.99 2.59
C ILE A 46 -15.98 -11.73 1.93
N THR A 47 -16.23 -12.35 0.79
CA THR A 47 -15.18 -12.89 -0.09
C THR A 47 -14.77 -11.83 -1.13
N PRO A 48 -13.84 -10.91 -0.80
CA PRO A 48 -13.66 -9.67 -1.57
C PRO A 48 -13.15 -9.89 -3.00
N PHE A 49 -12.56 -11.07 -3.29
CA PHE A 49 -11.99 -11.40 -4.60
C PHE A 49 -12.80 -12.45 -5.38
N SER A 50 -13.99 -12.81 -4.90
CA SER A 50 -14.91 -13.70 -5.59
C SER A 50 -16.20 -12.95 -5.92
N VAL A 51 -16.88 -13.36 -6.99
CA VAL A 51 -18.17 -12.76 -7.33
C VAL A 51 -19.13 -12.91 -6.15
N SER A 52 -19.45 -11.80 -5.52
CA SER A 52 -20.31 -11.72 -4.34
C SER A 52 -21.67 -11.14 -4.67
N THR A 53 -22.70 -11.57 -3.94
CA THR A 53 -24.02 -10.92 -3.96
C THR A 53 -24.01 -9.56 -3.26
N GLU A 54 -23.00 -9.30 -2.43
CA GLU A 54 -22.82 -8.05 -1.69
C GLU A 54 -21.81 -7.15 -2.39
N CYS A 55 -22.27 -5.98 -2.87
CA CYS A 55 -21.45 -5.01 -3.57
C CYS A 55 -21.00 -3.91 -2.60
N TRP A 56 -19.71 -3.86 -2.30
CA TRP A 56 -19.10 -2.81 -1.50
C TRP A 56 -18.69 -1.62 -2.34
N THR A 57 -18.66 -0.45 -1.70
CA THR A 57 -18.01 0.76 -2.20
C THR A 57 -16.60 0.84 -1.63
N ILE A 58 -15.61 0.98 -2.48
CA ILE A 58 -14.18 0.87 -2.13
C ILE A 58 -13.45 2.14 -2.60
N LEU A 59 -12.62 2.70 -1.74
CA LEU A 59 -11.68 3.77 -2.09
C LEU A 59 -10.26 3.21 -2.14
N ASP A 60 -9.55 3.44 -3.24
CA ASP A 60 -8.10 3.22 -3.35
C ASP A 60 -7.40 4.59 -3.35
N ALA A 61 -6.97 5.01 -2.16
CA ALA A 61 -6.37 6.31 -1.89
C ALA A 61 -4.87 6.29 -2.21
N GLY A 62 -4.45 7.03 -3.25
CA GLY A 62 -3.12 6.93 -3.83
C GLY A 62 -2.93 5.60 -4.58
N GLY A 63 -3.99 5.13 -5.25
CA GLY A 63 -4.06 3.79 -5.83
C GLY A 63 -3.21 3.59 -7.10
N GLY A 64 -2.67 4.66 -7.67
CA GLY A 64 -1.82 4.61 -8.85
C GLY A 64 -2.51 3.93 -10.03
N GLN A 65 -1.95 2.80 -10.50
CA GLN A 65 -2.54 2.02 -11.60
C GLN A 65 -3.64 1.02 -11.15
N GLY A 66 -4.01 0.98 -9.87
CA GLY A 66 -5.13 0.19 -9.37
C GLY A 66 -4.89 -1.33 -9.30
N GLN A 67 -3.65 -1.81 -9.22
CA GLN A 67 -3.34 -3.23 -9.37
C GLN A 67 -4.11 -4.14 -8.40
N PHE A 68 -4.32 -3.71 -7.16
CA PHE A 68 -5.06 -4.45 -6.15
C PHE A 68 -6.57 -4.18 -6.26
N SER A 69 -6.96 -2.92 -6.38
CA SER A 69 -8.36 -2.50 -6.37
C SER A 69 -9.13 -2.91 -7.62
N LEU A 70 -8.48 -3.03 -8.79
CA LEU A 70 -9.14 -3.55 -10.01
C LEU A 70 -9.56 -5.02 -9.87
N ARG A 71 -8.87 -5.83 -9.05
CA ARG A 71 -9.31 -7.21 -8.75
C ARG A 71 -10.60 -7.23 -7.94
N LEU A 72 -10.80 -6.25 -7.07
CA LEU A 72 -12.05 -6.07 -6.33
C LEU A 72 -13.18 -5.60 -7.27
N ALA A 73 -12.88 -4.73 -8.23
CA ALA A 73 -13.85 -4.35 -9.26
C ALA A 73 -14.27 -5.53 -10.15
N GLN A 74 -13.33 -6.42 -10.51
CA GLN A 74 -13.62 -7.66 -11.22
C GLN A 74 -14.52 -8.60 -10.41
N ALA A 75 -14.39 -8.60 -9.09
CA ALA A 75 -15.26 -9.37 -8.19
C ALA A 75 -16.68 -8.77 -8.04
N GLY A 76 -16.93 -7.57 -8.59
CA GLY A 76 -18.25 -6.95 -8.62
C GLY A 76 -18.42 -5.73 -7.74
N HIS A 77 -17.37 -5.28 -7.04
CA HIS A 77 -17.42 -4.09 -6.19
C HIS A 77 -17.31 -2.79 -7.00
N LYS A 78 -17.76 -1.67 -6.42
CA LYS A 78 -17.58 -0.32 -6.97
C LYS A 78 -16.32 0.28 -6.38
N VAL A 79 -15.44 0.80 -7.22
CA VAL A 79 -14.12 1.30 -6.82
C VAL A 79 -13.95 2.74 -7.26
N VAL A 80 -13.49 3.60 -6.35
CA VAL A 80 -12.94 4.92 -6.65
C VAL A 80 -11.43 4.84 -6.46
N ILE A 81 -10.68 5.21 -7.47
CA ILE A 81 -9.21 5.32 -7.40
C ILE A 81 -8.85 6.80 -7.50
N CYS A 82 -8.21 7.36 -6.47
CA CYS A 82 -7.63 8.69 -6.56
C CYS A 82 -6.10 8.64 -6.48
N ASP A 83 -5.44 9.49 -7.27
CA ASP A 83 -3.98 9.64 -7.26
C ASP A 83 -3.58 11.04 -7.73
N ILE A 84 -2.44 11.53 -7.23
CA ILE A 84 -1.84 12.81 -7.65
C ILE A 84 -1.07 12.69 -8.97
N SER A 85 -0.81 11.48 -9.46
CA SER A 85 -0.08 11.21 -10.69
C SER A 85 -1.05 10.96 -11.84
N ALA A 86 -1.10 11.89 -12.79
CA ALA A 86 -1.89 11.73 -14.00
C ALA A 86 -1.41 10.55 -14.86
N GLU A 87 -0.10 10.30 -14.91
CA GLU A 87 0.52 9.19 -15.63
C GLU A 87 0.11 7.82 -15.03
N MET A 88 0.07 7.71 -13.70
CA MET A 88 -0.38 6.47 -13.05
C MET A 88 -1.86 6.21 -13.31
N LEU A 89 -2.70 7.24 -13.26
CA LEU A 89 -4.13 7.12 -13.59
C LEU A 89 -4.37 6.82 -15.07
N ALA A 90 -3.52 7.28 -15.98
CA ALA A 90 -3.59 6.89 -17.39
C ALA A 90 -3.37 5.38 -17.56
N LEU A 91 -2.40 4.78 -16.84
CA LEU A 91 -2.20 3.33 -16.81
C LEU A 91 -3.39 2.58 -16.20
N ALA A 92 -4.01 3.14 -15.14
CA ALA A 92 -5.23 2.57 -14.57
C ALA A 92 -6.37 2.58 -15.59
N ARG A 93 -6.56 3.66 -16.33
CA ARG A 93 -7.59 3.79 -17.37
C ARG A 93 -7.45 2.75 -18.45
N GLU A 94 -6.23 2.54 -18.97
CA GLU A 94 -5.95 1.49 -19.95
C GLU A 94 -6.40 0.11 -19.43
N GLN A 95 -6.12 -0.20 -18.17
CA GLN A 95 -6.52 -1.48 -17.56
C GLN A 95 -8.03 -1.57 -17.34
N VAL A 96 -8.68 -0.50 -16.90
CA VAL A 96 -10.15 -0.43 -16.74
C VAL A 96 -10.85 -0.71 -18.07
N GLU A 97 -10.38 -0.10 -19.17
CA GLU A 97 -10.91 -0.32 -20.51
C GLU A 97 -10.67 -1.76 -20.98
N GLN A 98 -9.45 -2.29 -20.84
CA GLN A 98 -9.09 -3.66 -21.22
C GLN A 98 -9.91 -4.73 -20.48
N LEU A 99 -10.25 -4.48 -19.22
CA LEU A 99 -10.99 -5.38 -18.34
C LEU A 99 -12.52 -5.17 -18.43
N GLY A 100 -13.00 -4.15 -19.14
CA GLY A 100 -14.43 -3.83 -19.26
C GLY A 100 -15.06 -3.36 -17.95
N LEU A 101 -14.31 -2.60 -17.14
CA LEU A 101 -14.72 -2.17 -15.79
C LEU A 101 -15.19 -0.72 -15.71
N ALA A 102 -15.47 -0.06 -16.82
CA ALA A 102 -15.80 1.37 -16.87
C ALA A 102 -17.04 1.77 -16.05
N ASP A 103 -17.99 0.87 -15.88
CA ASP A 103 -19.20 1.05 -15.06
C ASP A 103 -19.00 0.81 -13.55
N ARG A 104 -17.82 0.30 -13.15
CA ARG A 104 -17.49 -0.05 -11.76
C ARG A 104 -16.35 0.77 -11.17
N VAL A 105 -15.51 1.39 -12.00
CA VAL A 105 -14.31 2.10 -11.57
C VAL A 105 -14.38 3.56 -11.95
N GLN A 106 -14.29 4.44 -10.95
CA GLN A 106 -14.13 5.88 -11.11
C GLN A 106 -12.67 6.26 -10.85
N LEU A 107 -12.06 7.03 -11.76
CA LEU A 107 -10.69 7.54 -11.61
C LEU A 107 -10.74 9.04 -11.35
N ILE A 108 -10.10 9.50 -10.27
CA ILE A 108 -10.07 10.89 -9.83
C ILE A 108 -8.63 11.36 -9.69
N HIS A 109 -8.25 12.38 -10.47
CA HIS A 109 -6.94 13.00 -10.38
C HIS A 109 -6.95 14.11 -9.34
N CYS A 110 -6.59 13.80 -8.11
CA CYS A 110 -6.50 14.75 -7.00
C CYS A 110 -5.60 14.20 -5.86
N ALA A 111 -5.21 15.08 -4.94
CA ALA A 111 -4.67 14.66 -3.67
C ALA A 111 -5.77 14.01 -2.80
N ILE A 112 -5.38 13.11 -1.89
CA ILE A 112 -6.33 12.43 -0.99
C ILE A 112 -7.13 13.44 -0.17
N GLN A 113 -6.50 14.51 0.26
CA GLN A 113 -7.10 15.59 1.06
C GLN A 113 -8.16 16.39 0.28
N ASP A 114 -8.03 16.46 -1.05
CA ASP A 114 -8.94 17.20 -1.92
C ASP A 114 -10.11 16.35 -2.46
N LEU A 115 -10.10 15.06 -2.17
CA LEU A 115 -11.07 14.09 -2.67
C LEU A 115 -12.55 14.47 -2.39
N PRO A 116 -12.93 15.07 -1.24
CA PRO A 116 -14.32 15.47 -0.98
C PRO A 116 -14.91 16.42 -2.01
N GLN A 117 -14.07 17.24 -2.66
CA GLN A 117 -14.50 18.20 -3.71
C GLN A 117 -14.91 17.52 -5.03
N HIS A 118 -14.54 16.24 -5.18
CA HIS A 118 -14.74 15.43 -6.39
C HIS A 118 -15.76 14.29 -6.19
N LEU A 119 -16.22 14.08 -4.97
CA LEU A 119 -17.24 13.08 -4.64
C LEU A 119 -18.62 13.74 -4.54
N SER A 120 -19.67 12.99 -4.90
CA SER A 120 -21.04 13.39 -4.57
C SER A 120 -21.31 13.19 -3.08
N ASP A 121 -22.30 13.92 -2.52
CA ASP A 121 -22.68 13.82 -1.10
C ASP A 121 -23.01 12.38 -0.65
N SER A 122 -23.50 11.54 -1.56
CA SER A 122 -23.79 10.12 -1.32
C SER A 122 -22.58 9.19 -1.37
N GLN A 123 -21.41 9.66 -1.78
CA GLN A 123 -20.20 8.86 -1.98
C GLN A 123 -19.07 9.19 -1.00
N GLN A 124 -19.35 9.94 0.07
CA GLN A 124 -18.29 10.43 0.96
C GLN A 124 -17.69 9.36 1.89
N GLN A 125 -18.33 8.19 2.03
CA GLN A 125 -17.83 7.11 2.89
C GLN A 125 -17.89 5.75 2.19
N PHE A 126 -16.87 4.93 2.48
CA PHE A 126 -16.61 3.65 1.83
C PHE A 126 -16.64 2.51 2.84
N ASP A 127 -17.05 1.33 2.38
CA ASP A 127 -17.03 0.09 3.18
C ASP A 127 -15.59 -0.36 3.43
N PHE A 128 -14.71 -0.11 2.45
CA PHE A 128 -13.31 -0.48 2.49
C PHE A 128 -12.44 0.61 1.86
N VAL A 129 -11.47 1.08 2.61
CA VAL A 129 -10.45 2.02 2.13
C VAL A 129 -9.11 1.29 2.02
N ILE A 130 -8.44 1.49 0.91
CA ILE A 130 -7.12 0.97 0.60
C ILE A 130 -6.16 2.16 0.52
N CYS A 131 -5.02 2.06 1.19
CA CYS A 131 -3.95 3.03 1.08
C CYS A 131 -2.60 2.31 1.12
N HIS A 132 -2.05 2.03 -0.05
CA HIS A 132 -0.89 1.17 -0.18
C HIS A 132 0.35 1.93 -0.65
N ALA A 133 1.37 1.96 0.21
CA ALA A 133 2.68 2.55 -0.06
C ALA A 133 2.62 4.05 -0.40
N VAL A 134 1.82 4.81 0.33
CA VAL A 134 1.63 6.26 0.20
C VAL A 134 2.32 7.03 1.32
N MET A 135 2.14 6.62 2.59
CA MET A 135 2.62 7.35 3.78
C MET A 135 4.10 7.72 3.70
N GLU A 136 4.92 6.80 3.22
CA GLU A 136 6.38 6.97 3.13
C GLU A 136 6.84 8.03 2.12
N TRP A 137 5.92 8.57 1.33
CA TRP A 137 6.17 9.62 0.33
C TRP A 137 5.64 10.98 0.75
N MET A 138 4.94 11.06 1.89
CA MET A 138 4.41 12.29 2.46
C MET A 138 5.43 12.98 3.34
N GLN A 139 5.36 14.31 3.42
CA GLN A 139 6.16 15.11 4.35
C GLN A 139 5.74 14.86 5.80
N GLU A 140 4.44 14.78 6.02
CA GLU A 140 3.81 14.54 7.33
C GLU A 140 2.96 13.27 7.29
N PRO A 141 3.59 12.06 7.33
CA PRO A 141 2.88 10.79 7.17
C PRO A 141 1.79 10.55 8.22
N GLN A 142 1.94 11.11 9.44
CA GLN A 142 0.95 10.98 10.51
C GLN A 142 -0.40 11.64 10.19
N SER A 143 -0.41 12.66 9.32
CA SER A 143 -1.64 13.37 8.95
C SER A 143 -2.56 12.56 8.05
N LEU A 144 -2.04 11.50 7.42
CA LEU A 144 -2.80 10.68 6.48
C LEU A 144 -3.90 9.85 7.16
N LEU A 145 -3.61 9.25 8.33
CA LEU A 145 -4.56 8.36 9.00
C LEU A 145 -5.87 9.05 9.43
N PRO A 146 -5.85 10.24 10.07
CA PRO A 146 -7.07 10.99 10.33
C PRO A 146 -7.86 11.31 9.05
N CYS A 147 -7.17 11.72 7.98
CA CYS A 147 -7.80 11.99 6.69
C CYS A 147 -8.48 10.74 6.10
N LEU A 148 -7.81 9.59 6.12
CA LEU A 148 -8.40 8.33 5.64
C LEU A 148 -9.61 7.89 6.48
N LEU A 149 -9.60 8.15 7.79
CA LEU A 149 -10.69 7.77 8.69
C LEU A 149 -12.01 8.49 8.33
N GLU A 150 -11.95 9.71 7.81
CA GLU A 150 -13.12 10.46 7.34
C GLU A 150 -13.84 9.76 6.18
N TYR A 151 -13.11 9.01 5.35
CA TYR A 151 -13.66 8.25 4.23
C TYR A 151 -14.18 6.86 4.61
N ILE A 152 -13.95 6.38 5.82
CA ILE A 152 -14.34 5.04 6.23
C ILE A 152 -15.71 5.09 6.93
N LYS A 153 -16.65 4.26 6.47
CA LYS A 153 -17.93 4.08 7.19
C LYS A 153 -17.68 3.62 8.63
N PRO A 154 -18.56 3.94 9.59
CA PRO A 154 -18.50 3.31 10.90
C PRO A 154 -18.42 1.77 10.76
N GLN A 155 -17.48 1.13 11.46
CA GLN A 155 -17.18 -0.31 11.35
C GLN A 155 -16.63 -0.75 9.97
N GLY A 156 -16.33 0.17 9.06
CA GLY A 156 -15.66 -0.10 7.79
C GLY A 156 -14.18 -0.48 7.98
N TYR A 157 -13.51 -0.78 6.91
CA TYR A 157 -12.18 -1.38 6.94
C TYR A 157 -11.13 -0.50 6.25
N LEU A 158 -9.88 -0.60 6.71
CA LEU A 158 -8.71 0.03 6.11
C LEU A 158 -7.62 -1.01 5.87
N SER A 159 -7.18 -1.15 4.62
CA SER A 159 -5.96 -1.86 4.26
C SER A 159 -4.85 -0.85 4.07
N LEU A 160 -3.86 -0.87 4.95
CA LEU A 160 -2.74 0.07 4.96
C LEU A 160 -1.44 -0.66 4.72
N THR A 161 -0.64 -0.22 3.73
CA THR A 161 0.76 -0.66 3.64
C THR A 161 1.71 0.52 3.66
N PHE A 162 2.88 0.31 4.27
CA PHE A 162 3.94 1.30 4.32
C PHE A 162 5.32 0.65 4.31
N TYR A 163 6.31 1.42 3.88
CA TYR A 163 7.69 0.98 3.76
C TYR A 163 8.38 0.93 5.13
N ASN A 164 8.94 -0.23 5.47
CA ASN A 164 9.51 -0.52 6.77
C ASN A 164 10.98 -0.10 6.89
N ILE A 165 11.29 0.77 7.84
CA ILE A 165 12.66 1.22 8.12
C ILE A 165 13.58 0.08 8.59
N HIS A 166 13.05 -0.89 9.35
CA HIS A 166 13.84 -2.03 9.84
C HIS A 166 14.36 -2.89 8.69
N SER A 167 13.52 -3.13 7.68
CA SER A 167 13.94 -3.81 6.45
C SER A 167 15.03 -3.05 5.71
N LEU A 168 14.93 -1.73 5.63
CA LEU A 168 15.94 -0.90 5.00
C LEU A 168 17.27 -0.99 5.74
N ILE A 169 17.24 -0.86 7.07
CA ILE A 169 18.43 -0.96 7.93
C ILE A 169 19.06 -2.33 7.78
N TYR A 170 18.30 -3.41 7.98
CA TYR A 170 18.80 -4.77 7.93
C TYR A 170 19.45 -5.10 6.58
N LYS A 171 18.79 -4.74 5.48
CA LYS A 171 19.33 -4.93 4.13
C LYS A 171 20.65 -4.18 3.90
N ASN A 172 20.78 -2.96 4.43
CA ASN A 172 22.03 -2.19 4.31
C ASN A 172 23.14 -2.77 5.20
N LEU A 173 22.82 -3.31 6.38
CA LEU A 173 23.78 -4.04 7.21
C LEU A 173 24.32 -5.27 6.48
N LEU A 174 23.45 -6.10 5.90
CA LEU A 174 23.84 -7.28 5.12
C LEU A 174 24.70 -6.93 3.87
N ARG A 175 24.54 -5.72 3.34
CA ARG A 175 25.34 -5.20 2.22
C ARG A 175 26.58 -4.41 2.64
N THR A 176 26.87 -4.37 3.94
CA THR A 176 28.00 -3.59 4.50
C THR A 176 27.97 -2.10 4.15
N ASN A 177 26.79 -1.54 3.90
CA ASN A 177 26.58 -0.11 3.63
C ASN A 177 26.60 0.69 4.96
N PHE A 178 27.65 0.51 5.76
CA PHE A 178 27.74 1.06 7.12
C PHE A 178 27.67 2.58 7.17
N LYS A 179 28.18 3.28 6.16
CA LYS A 179 28.08 4.75 6.08
C LYS A 179 26.65 5.24 6.14
N LYS A 180 25.71 4.56 5.43
CA LYS A 180 24.28 4.90 5.42
C LYS A 180 23.65 4.66 6.80
N ILE A 181 24.08 3.61 7.50
CA ILE A 181 23.57 3.27 8.84
C ILE A 181 24.07 4.29 9.88
N ILE A 182 25.36 4.63 9.86
CA ILE A 182 25.98 5.57 10.79
C ILE A 182 25.41 6.98 10.60
N SER A 183 25.21 7.42 9.36
CA SER A 183 24.64 8.75 9.05
C SER A 183 23.16 8.87 9.38
N LYS A 184 22.44 7.74 9.55
CA LYS A 184 20.98 7.68 9.70
C LYS A 184 20.19 8.39 8.56
N ASP A 185 20.84 8.66 7.43
CA ASP A 185 20.19 9.25 6.25
C ASP A 185 19.54 8.12 5.43
N TYR A 186 18.31 7.77 5.82
CA TYR A 186 17.56 6.66 5.20
C TYR A 186 16.70 7.10 4.03
N GLY A 187 16.49 8.40 3.83
CA GLY A 187 15.70 8.95 2.74
C GLY A 187 16.28 8.63 1.36
N GLY A 188 15.42 8.46 0.39
CA GLY A 188 15.81 8.31 -1.01
C GLY A 188 16.25 9.63 -1.65
N SER A 189 17.20 9.58 -2.59
CA SER A 189 17.54 10.72 -3.44
C SER A 189 16.49 10.94 -4.52
N ARG A 190 16.45 12.16 -5.11
CA ARG A 190 15.57 12.47 -6.25
C ARG A 190 15.79 11.45 -7.38
N GLY A 191 14.70 10.86 -7.90
CA GLY A 191 14.77 9.79 -8.90
C GLY A 191 14.98 8.37 -8.35
N SER A 192 15.11 8.20 -7.03
CA SER A 192 15.17 6.90 -6.38
C SER A 192 13.76 6.34 -6.14
N LEU A 193 13.62 5.00 -6.18
CA LEU A 193 12.45 4.27 -5.68
C LEU A 193 12.54 3.98 -4.16
N THR A 194 13.55 4.52 -3.47
CA THR A 194 13.59 4.51 -2.01
C THR A 194 12.76 5.68 -1.50
N PRO A 195 11.82 5.46 -0.59
CA PRO A 195 10.98 6.50 -0.03
C PRO A 195 11.75 7.64 0.65
N ILE A 196 11.11 8.80 0.76
CA ILE A 196 11.66 9.94 1.50
C ILE A 196 11.58 9.72 3.02
N ASN A 197 10.53 9.03 3.49
CA ASN A 197 10.25 8.74 4.90
C ASN A 197 9.99 7.24 5.13
N PRO A 198 11.00 6.37 5.19
CA PRO A 198 10.79 5.01 5.68
C PRO A 198 10.24 5.05 7.12
N LEU A 199 9.17 4.30 7.41
CA LEU A 199 8.42 4.43 8.66
C LEU A 199 8.84 3.38 9.69
N GLU A 200 8.79 3.80 10.97
CA GLU A 200 8.93 2.92 12.12
C GLU A 200 7.60 2.21 12.40
N PRO A 201 7.52 0.86 12.31
CA PRO A 201 6.26 0.14 12.47
C PRO A 201 5.54 0.39 13.79
N GLN A 202 6.28 0.49 14.90
CA GLN A 202 5.70 0.74 16.21
C GLN A 202 5.03 2.13 16.29
N GLN A 203 5.61 3.12 15.63
CA GLN A 203 5.04 4.46 15.56
C GLN A 203 3.73 4.47 14.78
N VAL A 204 3.66 3.76 13.64
CA VAL A 204 2.42 3.66 12.85
C VAL A 204 1.35 2.91 13.64
N LEU A 205 1.70 1.82 14.33
CA LEU A 205 0.78 1.10 15.22
C LEU A 205 0.24 2.00 16.33
N GLN A 206 1.08 2.86 16.91
CA GLN A 206 0.63 3.83 17.92
C GLN A 206 -0.38 4.82 17.33
N TRP A 207 -0.11 5.39 16.14
CA TRP A 207 -1.05 6.29 15.47
C TRP A 207 -2.40 5.63 15.16
N THR A 208 -2.40 4.34 14.77
CA THR A 208 -3.66 3.60 14.56
C THR A 208 -4.42 3.37 15.86
N ALA A 209 -3.71 3.10 16.97
CA ALA A 209 -4.31 2.91 18.29
C ALA A 209 -4.91 4.23 18.85
N ASP A 210 -4.21 5.36 18.67
CA ASP A 210 -4.67 6.69 19.08
C ASP A 210 -5.98 7.08 18.38
N LEU A 211 -6.20 6.59 17.16
CA LEU A 211 -7.45 6.76 16.39
C LEU A 211 -8.47 5.65 16.66
N GLN A 212 -8.24 4.79 17.65
CA GLN A 212 -9.12 3.68 18.03
C GLN A 212 -9.42 2.71 16.88
N LEU A 213 -8.53 2.61 15.90
CA LEU A 213 -8.60 1.62 14.84
C LEU A 213 -8.26 0.24 15.42
N GLN A 214 -9.18 -0.72 15.25
CA GLN A 214 -8.96 -2.10 15.69
C GLN A 214 -8.05 -2.82 14.70
N LEU A 215 -6.91 -3.32 15.17
CA LEU A 215 -6.00 -4.15 14.36
C LEU A 215 -6.60 -5.55 14.17
N LEU A 216 -6.88 -5.95 12.94
CA LEU A 216 -7.38 -7.27 12.55
C LEU A 216 -6.27 -8.17 12.01
N GLY A 217 -5.39 -7.63 11.18
CA GLY A 217 -4.27 -8.34 10.55
C GLY A 217 -2.99 -7.53 10.57
N HIS A 218 -1.86 -8.21 10.76
CA HIS A 218 -0.52 -7.61 10.72
C HIS A 218 0.44 -8.57 10.03
N SER A 219 0.95 -8.17 8.86
CA SER A 219 1.83 -8.99 8.04
C SER A 219 3.03 -8.20 7.52
N GLY A 220 4.16 -8.88 7.41
CA GLY A 220 5.28 -8.42 6.61
C GLY A 220 5.09 -8.83 5.14
N ILE A 221 5.46 -7.97 4.21
CA ILE A 221 5.46 -8.26 2.78
C ILE A 221 6.89 -8.31 2.28
N ARG A 222 7.29 -9.41 1.64
CA ARG A 222 8.66 -9.71 1.22
C ARG A 222 9.60 -9.76 2.42
N VAL A 223 9.34 -10.75 3.30
CA VAL A 223 10.04 -10.91 4.58
C VAL A 223 11.45 -11.47 4.42
N PHE A 224 11.73 -12.23 3.35
CA PHE A 224 13.09 -12.70 3.04
C PHE A 224 13.49 -12.56 1.56
N HIS A 225 12.56 -12.46 0.61
CA HIS A 225 12.84 -12.31 -0.82
C HIS A 225 13.89 -11.22 -1.12
N ASP A 226 13.77 -10.05 -0.50
CA ASP A 226 14.64 -8.91 -0.75
C ASP A 226 16.06 -9.08 -0.17
N TYR A 227 16.28 -10.11 0.66
CA TYR A 227 17.56 -10.47 1.27
C TYR A 227 18.30 -11.59 0.54
N ILE A 228 17.67 -12.23 -0.42
CA ILE A 228 18.34 -13.13 -1.35
C ILE A 228 19.06 -12.26 -2.39
N PHE A 229 20.37 -12.06 -2.26
CA PHE A 229 21.11 -11.12 -3.12
C PHE A 229 21.41 -11.67 -4.51
N ASN A 230 21.52 -12.99 -4.67
CA ASN A 230 21.67 -13.62 -5.97
C ASN A 230 20.31 -13.69 -6.68
N GLU A 231 20.19 -13.04 -7.86
CA GLU A 231 18.95 -12.98 -8.63
C GLU A 231 18.51 -14.36 -9.14
N GLU A 232 19.45 -15.20 -9.57
CA GLU A 232 19.17 -16.57 -10.02
C GLU A 232 18.51 -17.40 -8.92
N HIS A 233 18.93 -17.21 -7.66
CA HIS A 233 18.32 -17.92 -6.53
C HIS A 233 16.91 -17.46 -6.23
N ARG A 234 16.55 -16.20 -6.53
CA ARG A 234 15.17 -15.71 -6.35
C ARG A 234 14.21 -16.30 -7.36
N GLU A 235 14.69 -16.60 -8.55
CA GLU A 235 13.86 -17.04 -9.67
C GLU A 235 13.86 -18.58 -9.82
N ARG A 236 14.68 -19.28 -9.05
CA ARG A 236 14.87 -20.72 -9.16
C ARG A 236 13.62 -21.52 -8.81
N GLU A 237 12.92 -21.13 -7.74
CA GLU A 237 11.74 -21.83 -7.23
C GLU A 237 10.65 -20.81 -6.82
N PRO A 238 10.05 -20.08 -7.78
CA PRO A 238 9.18 -18.95 -7.48
C PRO A 238 7.91 -19.34 -6.71
N ARG A 239 7.37 -20.54 -6.93
CA ARG A 239 6.19 -21.04 -6.21
C ARG A 239 6.52 -21.34 -4.75
N THR A 240 7.57 -22.12 -4.50
CA THR A 240 8.05 -22.42 -3.15
C THR A 240 8.41 -21.14 -2.39
N LEU A 241 9.05 -20.18 -3.05
CA LEU A 241 9.39 -18.90 -2.44
C LEU A 241 8.12 -18.13 -2.06
N LEU A 242 7.11 -18.10 -2.93
CA LEU A 242 5.82 -17.44 -2.62
C LEU A 242 5.11 -18.12 -1.43
N GLU A 243 5.07 -19.45 -1.39
CA GLU A 243 4.46 -20.22 -0.29
C GLU A 243 5.15 -19.91 1.05
N LEU A 244 6.49 -19.90 1.07
CA LEU A 244 7.26 -19.57 2.26
C LEU A 244 7.13 -18.09 2.67
N GLU A 245 7.06 -17.16 1.71
CA GLU A 245 6.78 -15.76 2.00
C GLU A 245 5.41 -15.58 2.69
N LEU A 246 4.39 -16.31 2.25
CA LEU A 246 3.08 -16.33 2.89
C LEU A 246 3.14 -16.92 4.29
N GLU A 247 3.81 -18.07 4.45
CA GLU A 247 3.94 -18.75 5.74
C GLU A 247 4.63 -17.87 6.78
N PHE A 248 5.78 -17.28 6.44
CA PHE A 248 6.57 -16.49 7.39
C PHE A 248 6.11 -15.02 7.53
N SER A 249 5.23 -14.54 6.67
CA SER A 249 4.78 -13.13 6.67
C SER A 249 4.11 -12.68 7.96
N GLN A 250 3.54 -13.59 8.76
CA GLN A 250 2.89 -13.29 10.04
C GLN A 250 3.69 -13.75 11.25
N GLN A 251 4.81 -14.44 11.05
CA GLN A 251 5.62 -15.00 12.12
C GLN A 251 6.79 -14.08 12.49
N GLU A 252 6.99 -13.79 13.78
CA GLU A 252 8.22 -13.16 14.26
C GLU A 252 9.38 -14.15 14.28
N PRO A 253 10.60 -13.71 13.98
CA PRO A 253 11.04 -12.34 13.71
C PRO A 253 10.88 -11.89 12.23
N TYR A 254 10.41 -12.77 11.35
CA TYR A 254 10.37 -12.53 9.89
C TYR A 254 9.41 -11.42 9.54
N ARG A 255 8.22 -11.37 10.14
CA ARG A 255 7.22 -10.31 9.93
C ARG A 255 7.84 -8.93 10.09
N SER A 256 8.61 -8.71 11.15
CA SER A 256 9.30 -7.44 11.44
C SER A 256 10.36 -7.06 10.40
N LEU A 257 10.83 -8.01 9.59
CA LEU A 257 11.79 -7.79 8.51
C LEU A 257 11.14 -7.59 7.13
N GLY A 258 9.82 -7.65 7.03
CA GLY A 258 9.10 -7.39 5.78
C GLY A 258 9.50 -6.06 5.15
N ARG A 259 9.70 -6.04 3.83
CA ARG A 259 10.02 -4.80 3.08
C ARG A 259 8.94 -3.73 3.26
N TYR A 260 7.70 -4.18 3.30
CA TYR A 260 6.55 -3.40 3.69
C TYR A 260 5.87 -4.08 4.87
N VAL A 261 5.16 -3.29 5.65
CA VAL A 261 4.21 -3.76 6.64
C VAL A 261 2.81 -3.62 6.05
N HIS A 262 1.96 -4.60 6.24
CA HIS A 262 0.52 -4.53 5.99
C HIS A 262 -0.23 -4.57 7.32
N LEU A 263 -1.09 -3.59 7.52
CA LEU A 263 -2.06 -3.55 8.61
C LEU A 263 -3.46 -3.58 8.01
N LEU A 264 -4.26 -4.56 8.42
CA LEU A 264 -5.69 -4.58 8.15
C LEU A 264 -6.41 -4.11 9.42
N LEU A 265 -7.18 -3.06 9.29
CA LEU A 265 -7.75 -2.30 10.40
C LEU A 265 -9.27 -2.19 10.23
N ARG A 266 -9.99 -2.02 11.34
CA ARG A 266 -11.42 -1.74 11.37
C ARG A 266 -11.67 -0.41 12.08
N ALA A 267 -12.49 0.44 11.49
CA ALA A 267 -12.88 1.72 12.07
C ALA A 267 -13.79 1.54 13.28
N PRO A 268 -13.79 2.47 14.25
CA PRO A 268 -14.71 2.44 15.38
C PRO A 268 -16.18 2.54 14.93
N ALA A 269 -17.12 2.17 15.83
CA ALA A 269 -18.55 2.22 15.54
C ALA A 269 -19.10 3.66 15.41
N LYS A 270 -18.42 4.63 15.99
CA LYS A 270 -18.72 6.07 15.87
C LYS A 270 -17.44 6.79 15.48
N ALA A 271 -17.54 7.79 14.61
CA ALA A 271 -16.42 8.70 14.38
C ALA A 271 -16.05 9.38 15.70
N VAL A 272 -14.78 9.42 16.00
CA VAL A 272 -14.22 10.11 17.18
C VAL A 272 -14.29 11.61 16.98
#